data_c6cd31d499c69c60dd4b0801ccf032c7
#
_entry.id   c6cd31d499c69c60dd4b0801ccf032c7
#
_cell.length_a   1.000
_cell.length_b   1.000
_cell.length_c   1.000
_cell.angle_alpha   90.00
_cell.angle_beta   90.00
_cell.angle_gamma   90.00
#
_symmetry.space_group_name_H-M   'P 1'
#
loop_
_entity.id
_entity.type
_entity.pdbx_description
1 polymer ?
#
loop_
_entity_poly.entity_id
_entity_poly.type
_entity_poly.pdbx_seq_one_letter_code
_entity_poly.pdbx_strand_id
1 'polypeptide(L)'
;EDLHQIVTWILSLAGDKPVQKSLPASGSTVPPANIKPNTVMVITASYTDKGSSNIKALTGTNIASLSSSTYLFNDKETMNGFKTFKYNGMNIMMFPDATGSFGTIPVDLTGVRSLSLPCGWQAPPSSSFTVEARLDAANGKLLGTGTLPKPAKGQQGGIVMIPASPVDDGKMHTVFFVYKATEKISGGFMNV
;
A
#
# COMPACT_ATOMS: atom_id res chain seq x y z
N GLU A 1 22.90 -12.41 12.96
CA GLU A 1 22.45 -11.31 13.83
C GLU A 1 21.13 -10.79 13.29
N ASP A 2 20.16 -10.79 14.18
CA ASP A 2 18.75 -10.97 13.85
C ASP A 2 18.14 -9.66 13.37
N LEU A 3 17.45 -9.67 12.23
CA LEU A 3 16.63 -8.55 11.71
C LEU A 3 15.73 -7.96 12.82
N HIS A 4 15.37 -8.80 13.78
CA HIS A 4 14.60 -8.46 14.98
C HIS A 4 15.32 -7.49 15.92
N GLN A 5 16.62 -7.67 16.16
CA GLN A 5 17.40 -6.77 17.00
C GLN A 5 17.57 -5.40 16.32
N ILE A 6 17.70 -5.39 15.00
CA ILE A 6 17.80 -4.15 14.22
C ILE A 6 16.49 -3.36 14.29
N VAL A 7 15.33 -4.02 14.11
CA VAL A 7 14.02 -3.36 14.23
C VAL A 7 13.79 -2.81 15.64
N THR A 8 14.11 -3.59 16.66
CA THR A 8 13.99 -3.16 18.07
C THR A 8 14.91 -1.98 18.37
N TRP A 9 16.13 -1.99 17.84
CA TRP A 9 17.08 -0.90 17.99
C TRP A 9 16.62 0.36 17.25
N ILE A 10 16.15 0.25 16.00
CA ILE A 10 15.59 1.38 15.24
C ILE A 10 14.40 1.99 15.97
N LEU A 11 13.48 1.17 16.49
CA LEU A 11 12.34 1.65 17.27
C LEU A 11 12.74 2.32 18.58
N SER A 12 13.86 1.92 19.19
CA SER A 12 14.38 2.56 20.41
C SER A 12 15.00 3.93 20.16
N LEU A 13 15.46 4.20 18.92
CA LEU A 13 16.02 5.49 18.51
C LEU A 13 14.96 6.57 18.24
N ALA A 14 13.70 6.18 18.06
CA ALA A 14 12.62 7.08 17.69
C ALA A 14 12.05 7.92 18.85
N GLY A 15 12.77 8.14 19.94
CA GLY A 15 12.44 9.08 21.03
C GLY A 15 11.09 8.88 21.76
N ASP A 16 10.06 8.51 21.05
CA ASP A 16 8.74 8.13 21.59
C ASP A 16 8.67 6.61 21.65
N LYS A 17 8.86 6.06 22.85
CA LYS A 17 8.62 4.62 23.05
C LYS A 17 7.20 4.32 22.61
N PRO A 18 6.98 3.43 21.62
CA PRO A 18 5.64 3.04 21.23
C PRO A 18 4.90 2.54 22.48
N VAL A 19 3.71 3.06 22.71
CA VAL A 19 2.85 2.63 23.83
C VAL A 19 2.54 1.16 23.60
N GLN A 20 3.26 0.29 24.31
CA GLN A 20 3.02 -1.14 24.29
C GLN A 20 1.71 -1.42 25.06
N LYS A 21 0.64 -1.65 24.32
CA LYS A 21 -0.62 -2.12 24.89
C LYS A 21 -0.57 -3.63 24.99
N SER A 22 -0.64 -4.15 26.22
CA SER A 22 -0.80 -5.59 26.41
C SER A 22 -2.15 -6.04 25.86
N LEU A 23 -2.13 -7.03 24.99
CA LEU A 23 -3.32 -7.64 24.40
C LEU A 23 -3.57 -9.02 25.06
N PRO A 24 -4.83 -9.49 25.10
CA PRO A 24 -5.11 -10.85 25.54
C PRO A 24 -4.47 -11.86 24.58
N ALA A 25 -4.17 -13.07 25.07
CA ALA A 25 -3.54 -14.13 24.29
C ALA A 25 -4.40 -14.62 23.10
N SER A 26 -5.69 -14.32 23.09
CA SER A 26 -6.63 -14.62 22.02
C SER A 26 -7.70 -13.53 21.92
N GLY A 27 -8.23 -13.33 20.74
CA GLY A 27 -9.28 -12.32 20.50
C GLY A 27 -9.01 -11.48 19.25
N SER A 28 -9.73 -10.37 19.15
CA SER A 28 -9.55 -9.37 18.10
C SER A 28 -9.19 -8.02 18.71
N THR A 29 -8.43 -7.22 17.99
CA THR A 29 -8.13 -5.84 18.34
C THR A 29 -8.37 -4.95 17.14
N VAL A 30 -8.83 -3.72 17.40
CA VAL A 30 -9.05 -2.72 16.37
C VAL A 30 -7.88 -1.73 16.43
N PRO A 31 -7.28 -1.36 15.29
CA PRO A 31 -6.27 -0.32 15.25
C PRO A 31 -6.81 1.01 15.83
N PRO A 32 -5.96 1.87 16.42
CA PRO A 32 -6.37 3.19 16.87
C PRO A 32 -7.03 4.01 15.75
N ALA A 33 -8.09 4.75 16.05
CA ALA A 33 -8.91 5.48 15.07
C ALA A 33 -8.14 6.58 14.28
N ASN A 34 -7.01 7.05 14.80
CA ASN A 34 -6.23 8.18 14.24
C ASN A 34 -4.86 7.72 13.71
N ILE A 35 -4.81 6.58 13.03
CA ILE A 35 -3.56 6.09 12.42
C ILE A 35 -3.22 6.99 11.22
N LYS A 36 -1.99 7.51 11.20
CA LYS A 36 -1.49 8.24 10.03
C LYS A 36 -1.35 7.29 8.84
N PRO A 37 -1.59 7.77 7.61
CA PRO A 37 -1.33 6.97 6.41
C PRO A 37 0.12 6.44 6.40
N ASN A 38 0.32 5.26 5.83
CA ASN A 38 1.61 4.56 5.77
C ASN A 38 2.21 4.20 7.15
N THR A 39 1.37 4.08 8.18
CA THR A 39 1.78 3.59 9.50
C THR A 39 1.77 2.07 9.49
N VAL A 40 2.76 1.48 10.13
CA VAL A 40 2.84 0.03 10.37
C VAL A 40 2.49 -0.25 11.82
N MET A 41 1.55 -1.14 12.06
CA MET A 41 1.26 -1.68 13.37
C MET A 41 2.05 -2.98 13.55
N VAL A 42 2.89 -3.04 14.58
CA VAL A 42 3.67 -4.23 14.91
C VAL A 42 3.03 -4.94 16.09
N ILE A 43 2.67 -6.20 15.91
CA ILE A 43 2.15 -7.07 16.97
C ILE A 43 3.27 -8.04 17.32
N THR A 44 3.70 -8.03 18.59
CA THR A 44 4.72 -8.93 19.11
C THR A 44 4.08 -9.92 20.08
N ALA A 45 4.25 -11.20 19.82
CA ALA A 45 3.92 -12.27 20.76
C ALA A 45 5.20 -12.83 21.36
N SER A 46 5.27 -12.94 22.68
CA SER A 46 6.39 -13.56 23.38
C SER A 46 5.88 -14.57 24.40
N TYR A 47 6.57 -15.67 24.51
CA TYR A 47 6.34 -16.70 25.51
C TYR A 47 7.65 -17.08 26.16
N THR A 48 7.68 -17.06 27.48
CA THR A 48 8.83 -17.52 28.27
C THR A 48 8.41 -18.79 29.02
N ASP A 49 9.12 -19.88 28.80
CA ASP A 49 8.90 -21.12 29.52
C ASP A 49 9.39 -21.00 30.98
N LYS A 50 9.13 -22.03 31.78
CA LYS A 50 9.56 -22.04 33.20
C LYS A 50 10.99 -22.52 33.38
N GLY A 51 11.65 -22.99 32.32
CA GLY A 51 12.91 -23.68 32.43
C GLY A 51 12.81 -25.00 33.20
N SER A 52 13.92 -25.53 33.62
CA SER A 52 14.03 -26.71 34.51
C SER A 52 15.23 -26.53 35.45
N SER A 53 15.45 -27.52 36.34
CA SER A 53 16.52 -27.44 37.34
C SER A 53 17.92 -27.12 36.78
N ASN A 54 18.19 -27.49 35.53
CA ASN A 54 19.48 -27.29 34.87
C ASN A 54 19.40 -26.44 33.58
N ILE A 55 18.21 -25.98 33.18
CA ILE A 55 18.00 -25.17 31.97
C ILE A 55 17.27 -23.91 32.36
N LYS A 56 17.88 -22.76 32.06
CA LYS A 56 17.25 -21.43 32.30
C LYS A 56 16.01 -21.32 31.41
N ALA A 57 15.02 -20.53 31.88
CA ALA A 57 13.86 -20.17 31.11
C ALA A 57 14.28 -19.56 29.75
N LEU A 58 13.65 -20.03 28.67
CA LEU A 58 13.86 -19.57 27.31
C LEU A 58 12.65 -18.76 26.84
N THR A 59 12.92 -17.67 26.14
CA THR A 59 11.87 -16.81 25.56
C THR A 59 11.85 -17.00 24.04
N GLY A 60 10.73 -17.45 23.52
CA GLY A 60 10.43 -17.39 22.09
C GLY A 60 9.62 -16.13 21.76
N THR A 61 9.91 -15.51 20.64
CA THR A 61 9.19 -14.31 20.18
C THR A 61 8.81 -14.46 18.73
N ASN A 62 7.60 -14.02 18.37
CA ASN A 62 7.14 -13.90 17.01
C ASN A 62 6.57 -12.50 16.77
N ILE A 63 6.71 -11.98 15.55
CA ILE A 63 6.25 -10.64 15.17
C ILE A 63 5.37 -10.75 13.92
N ALA A 64 4.24 -10.03 13.95
CA ALA A 64 3.44 -9.75 12.79
C ALA A 64 3.35 -8.23 12.58
N SER A 65 3.54 -7.78 11.36
CA SER A 65 3.37 -6.37 10.96
C SER A 65 2.14 -6.21 10.09
N LEU A 66 1.32 -5.20 10.39
CA LEU A 66 0.15 -4.83 9.62
C LEU A 66 0.36 -3.40 9.10
N SER A 67 0.31 -3.21 7.79
CA SER A 67 0.39 -1.90 7.16
C SER A 67 -1.01 -1.33 6.88
N SER A 68 -1.08 -0.01 6.68
CA SER A 68 -2.30 0.62 6.17
C SER A 68 -2.68 0.02 4.81
N SER A 69 -3.97 -0.17 4.58
CA SER A 69 -4.51 -0.58 3.29
C SER A 69 -4.51 0.55 2.25
N THR A 70 -4.13 1.77 2.63
CA THR A 70 -4.08 2.93 1.73
C THR A 70 -2.64 3.34 1.50
N TYR A 71 -2.23 3.35 0.23
CA TYR A 71 -0.95 3.90 -0.22
C TYR A 71 -1.14 5.33 -0.73
N LEU A 72 -0.52 6.29 -0.06
CA LEU A 72 -0.50 7.68 -0.52
C LEU A 72 0.72 7.93 -1.40
N PHE A 73 0.50 8.61 -2.53
CA PHE A 73 1.57 9.01 -3.42
C PHE A 73 2.54 9.98 -2.72
N ASN A 74 3.81 9.83 -3.03
CA ASN A 74 4.91 10.69 -2.58
C ASN A 74 5.75 11.12 -3.79
N ASP A 75 6.90 11.72 -3.61
CA ASP A 75 7.73 12.19 -4.72
C ASP A 75 8.82 11.17 -5.12
N LYS A 76 8.71 9.92 -4.67
CA LYS A 76 9.70 8.86 -4.91
C LYS A 76 9.22 7.79 -5.90
N GLU A 77 7.98 7.89 -6.39
CA GLU A 77 7.45 7.01 -7.41
C GLU A 77 8.24 7.12 -8.72
N THR A 78 8.52 5.97 -9.34
CA THR A 78 9.01 5.94 -10.71
C THR A 78 7.87 6.27 -11.66
N MET A 79 8.00 7.33 -12.46
CA MET A 79 6.94 7.81 -13.35
C MET A 79 7.38 7.86 -14.80
N ASN A 80 6.48 7.46 -15.70
CA ASN A 80 6.61 7.65 -17.14
C ASN A 80 5.29 8.22 -17.67
N GLY A 81 5.32 9.47 -18.15
CA GLY A 81 4.15 10.19 -18.63
C GLY A 81 3.26 10.80 -17.54
N PHE A 82 3.30 10.26 -16.33
CA PHE A 82 2.62 10.83 -15.17
C PHE A 82 3.41 12.01 -14.57
N LYS A 83 2.70 12.87 -13.82
CA LYS A 83 3.27 13.96 -13.02
C LYS A 83 2.53 14.03 -11.69
N THR A 84 3.20 14.42 -10.63
CA THR A 84 2.55 14.69 -9.36
C THR A 84 2.05 16.15 -9.31
N PHE A 85 0.89 16.35 -8.71
CA PHE A 85 0.34 17.66 -8.38
C PHE A 85 -0.06 17.68 -6.91
N LYS A 86 0.41 18.69 -6.16
CA LYS A 86 0.11 18.81 -4.74
C LYS A 86 -1.19 19.57 -4.52
N TYR A 87 -2.17 18.94 -3.90
CA TYR A 87 -3.45 19.52 -3.56
C TYR A 87 -3.84 19.21 -2.12
N ASN A 88 -4.10 20.25 -1.32
CA ASN A 88 -4.45 20.12 0.10
C ASN A 88 -3.51 19.19 0.90
N GLY A 89 -2.21 19.23 0.63
CA GLY A 89 -1.22 18.43 1.32
C GLY A 89 -1.07 16.98 0.81
N MET A 90 -1.90 16.56 -0.14
CA MET A 90 -1.81 15.25 -0.79
C MET A 90 -1.20 15.39 -2.20
N ASN A 91 -0.45 14.37 -2.62
CA ASN A 91 0.00 14.26 -3.99
C ASN A 91 -1.07 13.55 -4.82
N ILE A 92 -1.45 14.17 -5.94
CA ILE A 92 -2.32 13.58 -6.96
C ILE A 92 -1.44 13.14 -8.11
N MET A 93 -1.63 11.92 -8.58
CA MET A 93 -0.93 11.37 -9.75
C MET A 93 -1.71 11.75 -11.02
N MET A 94 -1.30 12.84 -11.68
CA MET A 94 -1.98 13.38 -12.86
C MET A 94 -1.88 12.45 -14.05
N PHE A 95 -2.98 12.22 -14.75
CA PHE A 95 -3.03 11.36 -15.93
C PHE A 95 -2.11 11.87 -17.05
N PRO A 96 -1.42 10.97 -17.76
CA PRO A 96 -0.74 11.29 -19.01
C PRO A 96 -1.74 11.51 -20.14
N ASP A 97 -1.25 12.03 -21.28
CA ASP A 97 -2.12 12.38 -22.42
C ASP A 97 -2.85 11.16 -23.02
N ALA A 98 -2.24 9.98 -23.04
CA ALA A 98 -2.87 8.75 -23.56
C ALA A 98 -2.42 7.51 -22.80
N THR A 99 -1.12 7.29 -22.68
CA THR A 99 -0.52 6.13 -22.02
C THR A 99 0.58 6.58 -21.06
N GLY A 100 0.78 5.81 -20.00
CA GLY A 100 1.86 6.06 -19.05
C GLY A 100 1.89 5.00 -17.97
N SER A 101 2.90 5.08 -17.12
CA SER A 101 3.02 4.19 -15.98
C SER A 101 3.62 4.90 -14.77
N PHE A 102 3.28 4.42 -13.59
CA PHE A 102 3.99 4.78 -12.36
C PHE A 102 4.14 3.54 -11.48
N GLY A 103 5.21 3.50 -10.70
CA GLY A 103 5.49 2.43 -9.75
C GLY A 103 5.49 2.96 -8.33
N THR A 104 4.89 2.23 -7.40
CA THR A 104 4.95 2.54 -5.95
C THR A 104 6.40 2.45 -5.45
N ILE A 105 6.68 2.97 -4.27
CA ILE A 105 7.82 2.45 -3.49
C ILE A 105 7.51 1.00 -3.11
N PRO A 106 8.52 0.18 -2.73
CA PRO A 106 8.26 -1.21 -2.34
C PRO A 106 7.22 -1.32 -1.22
N VAL A 107 6.23 -2.19 -1.43
CA VAL A 107 5.12 -2.48 -0.50
C VAL A 107 4.99 -3.98 -0.27
N ASP A 108 4.45 -4.37 0.87
CA ASP A 108 4.08 -5.76 1.14
C ASP A 108 2.72 -6.05 0.49
N LEU A 109 2.67 -7.06 -0.38
CA LEU A 109 1.46 -7.49 -1.08
C LEU A 109 0.81 -8.73 -0.45
N THR A 110 1.32 -9.20 0.68
CA THR A 110 0.77 -10.36 1.38
C THR A 110 -0.69 -10.14 1.73
N GLY A 111 -1.55 -11.03 1.29
CA GLY A 111 -3.00 -10.94 1.52
C GLY A 111 -3.75 -9.96 0.62
N VAL A 112 -3.07 -9.18 -0.23
CA VAL A 112 -3.73 -8.27 -1.18
C VAL A 112 -4.41 -9.07 -2.28
N ARG A 113 -5.72 -8.83 -2.49
CA ARG A 113 -6.56 -9.52 -3.50
C ARG A 113 -7.23 -8.54 -4.45
N SER A 114 -7.20 -7.26 -4.13
CA SER A 114 -7.69 -6.20 -5.01
C SER A 114 -6.95 -4.91 -4.72
N LEU A 115 -6.83 -4.07 -5.74
CA LEU A 115 -6.31 -2.72 -5.67
C LEU A 115 -7.40 -1.76 -6.13
N SER A 116 -7.51 -0.61 -5.49
CA SER A 116 -8.47 0.42 -5.88
C SER A 116 -7.75 1.75 -6.09
N LEU A 117 -8.04 2.39 -7.22
CA LEU A 117 -7.47 3.70 -7.56
C LEU A 117 -8.62 4.72 -7.68
N PRO A 118 -8.94 5.41 -6.58
CA PRO A 118 -9.83 6.56 -6.64
C PRO A 118 -9.26 7.64 -7.56
N CYS A 119 -10.08 8.16 -8.45
CA CYS A 119 -9.67 9.18 -9.41
C CYS A 119 -10.73 10.27 -9.56
N GLY A 120 -10.27 11.44 -9.95
CA GLY A 120 -11.12 12.60 -10.22
C GLY A 120 -10.69 13.29 -11.51
N TRP A 121 -11.59 14.10 -12.06
CA TRP A 121 -11.39 14.86 -13.29
C TRP A 121 -12.16 16.19 -13.26
N GLN A 122 -11.73 17.14 -14.07
CA GLN A 122 -12.41 18.42 -14.25
C GLN A 122 -13.63 18.27 -15.17
N ALA A 123 -13.49 17.44 -16.22
CA ALA A 123 -14.57 17.06 -17.12
C ALA A 123 -14.58 15.54 -17.27
N PRO A 124 -15.77 14.89 -17.22
CA PRO A 124 -15.85 13.44 -17.33
C PRO A 124 -15.32 12.99 -18.69
N PRO A 125 -14.50 11.89 -18.70
CA PRO A 125 -14.03 11.33 -19.96
C PRO A 125 -15.19 10.86 -20.85
N SER A 126 -15.02 10.96 -22.15
CA SER A 126 -16.03 10.56 -23.14
C SER A 126 -16.01 9.06 -23.41
N SER A 127 -14.94 8.39 -23.02
CA SER A 127 -14.71 6.95 -23.19
C SER A 127 -14.27 6.29 -21.89
N SER A 128 -14.18 4.96 -21.90
CA SER A 128 -13.56 4.18 -20.83
C SER A 128 -12.04 4.28 -20.89
N PHE A 129 -11.37 4.03 -19.76
CA PHE A 129 -9.93 3.79 -19.73
C PHE A 129 -9.59 2.56 -18.87
N THR A 130 -8.41 2.01 -19.07
CA THR A 130 -7.94 0.82 -18.37
C THR A 130 -6.65 1.11 -17.60
N VAL A 131 -6.47 0.36 -16.50
CA VAL A 131 -5.24 0.35 -15.71
C VAL A 131 -4.86 -1.10 -15.46
N GLU A 132 -3.64 -1.46 -15.83
CA GLU A 132 -3.05 -2.74 -15.46
C GLU A 132 -2.16 -2.55 -14.23
N ALA A 133 -2.28 -3.45 -13.24
CA ALA A 133 -1.32 -3.57 -12.15
C ALA A 133 -0.29 -4.66 -12.50
N ARG A 134 0.99 -4.34 -12.40
CA ARG A 134 2.11 -5.22 -12.77
C ARG A 134 3.16 -5.25 -11.67
N LEU A 135 3.84 -6.37 -11.52
CA LEU A 135 4.84 -6.62 -10.48
C LEU A 135 6.20 -6.13 -10.93
N ASP A 136 6.86 -5.33 -10.10
CA ASP A 136 8.27 -4.88 -10.14
C ASP A 136 8.70 -4.09 -11.38
N ALA A 137 7.93 -4.07 -12.46
CA ALA A 137 8.21 -3.29 -13.66
C ALA A 137 6.94 -3.02 -14.46
N ALA A 138 6.94 -1.95 -15.28
CA ALA A 138 5.80 -1.61 -16.15
C ALA A 138 5.49 -2.69 -17.20
N ASN A 139 6.47 -3.52 -17.55
CA ASN A 139 6.34 -4.71 -18.40
C ASN A 139 6.42 -6.02 -17.61
N GLY A 140 6.38 -5.96 -16.28
CA GLY A 140 6.45 -7.10 -15.38
C GLY A 140 5.20 -8.00 -15.42
N LYS A 141 5.18 -9.01 -14.55
CA LYS A 141 4.06 -9.94 -14.45
C LYS A 141 2.75 -9.17 -14.18
N LEU A 142 1.73 -9.45 -14.96
CA LEU A 142 0.39 -8.87 -14.76
C LEU A 142 -0.21 -9.42 -13.46
N LEU A 143 -0.58 -8.54 -12.55
CA LEU A 143 -1.34 -8.85 -11.33
C LEU A 143 -2.84 -8.80 -11.58
N GLY A 144 -3.28 -7.81 -12.36
CA GLY A 144 -4.68 -7.64 -12.70
C GLY A 144 -4.93 -6.44 -13.60
N THR A 145 -6.16 -6.31 -14.07
CA THR A 145 -6.60 -5.19 -14.91
C THR A 145 -7.92 -4.65 -14.38
N GLY A 146 -8.02 -3.34 -14.28
CA GLY A 146 -9.23 -2.62 -13.97
C GLY A 146 -9.64 -1.72 -15.13
N THR A 147 -10.94 -1.57 -15.33
CA THR A 147 -11.50 -0.65 -16.32
C THR A 147 -12.44 0.32 -15.63
N LEU A 148 -12.24 1.60 -15.84
CA LEU A 148 -13.27 2.58 -15.51
C LEU A 148 -14.16 2.73 -16.73
N PRO A 149 -15.46 2.37 -16.62
CA PRO A 149 -16.40 2.59 -17.71
C PRO A 149 -16.59 4.09 -17.93
N LYS A 150 -17.11 4.48 -19.10
CA LYS A 150 -17.49 5.87 -19.37
C LYS A 150 -18.37 6.41 -18.24
N PRO A 151 -17.97 7.50 -17.57
CA PRO A 151 -18.74 8.07 -16.48
C PRO A 151 -20.07 8.66 -16.94
N ALA A 152 -21.03 8.74 -16.02
CA ALA A 152 -22.26 9.46 -16.26
C ALA A 152 -22.02 10.97 -16.38
N LYS A 153 -22.93 11.67 -17.08
CA LYS A 153 -22.84 13.14 -17.20
C LYS A 153 -22.87 13.81 -15.81
N GLY A 154 -21.89 14.68 -15.55
CA GLY A 154 -21.77 15.39 -14.26
C GLY A 154 -21.04 14.62 -13.17
N GLN A 155 -20.65 13.37 -13.39
CA GLN A 155 -19.81 12.62 -12.45
C GLN A 155 -18.40 13.19 -12.46
N GLN A 156 -17.88 13.55 -11.26
CA GLN A 156 -16.57 14.21 -11.12
C GLN A 156 -15.44 13.27 -10.70
N GLY A 157 -15.73 12.00 -10.52
CA GLY A 157 -14.72 11.01 -10.13
C GLY A 157 -15.25 9.59 -10.22
N GLY A 158 -14.36 8.63 -10.00
CA GLY A 158 -14.66 7.21 -10.00
C GLY A 158 -13.59 6.41 -9.26
N ILE A 159 -13.73 5.10 -9.29
CA ILE A 159 -12.76 4.18 -8.72
C ILE A 159 -12.45 3.11 -9.76
N VAL A 160 -11.17 2.96 -10.11
CA VAL A 160 -10.71 1.80 -10.89
C VAL A 160 -10.47 0.66 -9.91
N MET A 161 -11.28 -0.39 -10.00
CA MET A 161 -11.09 -1.61 -9.21
C MET A 161 -10.29 -2.64 -10.02
N ILE A 162 -9.20 -3.13 -9.47
CA ILE A 162 -8.32 -4.12 -10.08
C ILE A 162 -8.30 -5.37 -9.20
N PRO A 163 -9.02 -6.44 -9.57
CA PRO A 163 -8.83 -7.74 -8.95
C PRO A 163 -7.38 -8.18 -9.15
N ALA A 164 -6.66 -8.44 -8.05
CA ALA A 164 -5.24 -8.74 -8.10
C ALA A 164 -4.95 -10.22 -7.82
N SER A 165 -4.08 -10.82 -8.65
CA SER A 165 -3.53 -12.14 -8.35
C SER A 165 -2.67 -12.08 -7.10
N PRO A 166 -2.81 -13.05 -6.18
CA PRO A 166 -2.05 -13.08 -4.94
C PRO A 166 -0.53 -13.07 -5.15
N VAL A 167 0.17 -12.32 -4.30
CA VAL A 167 1.63 -12.34 -4.17
C VAL A 167 1.93 -12.50 -2.68
N ASP A 168 2.09 -13.75 -2.24
CA ASP A 168 2.26 -14.12 -0.83
C ASP A 168 3.63 -14.78 -0.63
N ASP A 169 4.70 -14.15 -1.14
CA ASP A 169 6.08 -14.67 -1.08
C ASP A 169 6.91 -14.06 0.06
N GLY A 170 6.29 -13.19 0.85
CA GLY A 170 6.93 -12.53 2.00
C GLY A 170 7.97 -11.47 1.63
N LYS A 171 7.96 -10.97 0.40
CA LYS A 171 8.88 -9.94 -0.07
C LYS A 171 8.17 -8.62 -0.30
N MET A 172 8.97 -7.55 -0.29
CA MET A 172 8.52 -6.22 -0.70
C MET A 172 8.59 -6.10 -2.22
N HIS A 173 7.53 -5.60 -2.83
CA HIS A 173 7.43 -5.44 -4.28
C HIS A 173 7.01 -4.03 -4.66
N THR A 174 7.47 -3.57 -5.82
CA THR A 174 6.92 -2.38 -6.46
C THR A 174 5.71 -2.77 -7.31
N VAL A 175 4.60 -2.07 -7.14
CA VAL A 175 3.43 -2.24 -8.03
C VAL A 175 3.48 -1.15 -9.09
N PHE A 176 3.61 -1.55 -10.35
CA PHE A 176 3.51 -0.65 -11.48
C PHE A 176 2.07 -0.60 -11.99
N PHE A 177 1.53 0.61 -12.11
CA PHE A 177 0.24 0.86 -12.74
C PHE A 177 0.47 1.39 -14.14
N VAL A 178 -0.04 0.67 -15.14
CA VAL A 178 0.06 1.03 -16.56
C VAL A 178 -1.30 1.52 -17.02
N TYR A 179 -1.38 2.82 -17.26
CA TYR A 179 -2.59 3.51 -17.70
C TYR A 179 -2.69 3.53 -19.22
N LYS A 180 -3.90 3.29 -19.74
CA LYS A 180 -4.21 3.33 -21.17
C LYS A 180 -5.57 4.00 -21.37
N ALA A 181 -5.57 5.10 -22.10
CA ALA A 181 -6.76 5.83 -22.50
C ALA A 181 -6.70 6.17 -23.99
N THR A 182 -7.86 6.37 -24.60
CA THR A 182 -8.00 6.77 -26.01
C THR A 182 -8.08 8.27 -26.19
N GLU A 183 -8.17 9.02 -25.08
CA GLU A 183 -8.28 10.48 -25.08
C GLU A 183 -7.50 11.06 -23.89
N LYS A 184 -7.18 12.35 -23.98
CA LYS A 184 -6.59 13.11 -22.87
C LYS A 184 -7.66 13.40 -21.82
N ILE A 185 -7.42 13.00 -20.58
CA ILE A 185 -8.30 13.24 -19.44
C ILE A 185 -7.60 14.22 -18.48
N SER A 186 -8.23 15.37 -18.21
CA SER A 186 -7.74 16.31 -17.20
C SER A 186 -8.16 15.87 -15.81
N GLY A 187 -7.32 15.08 -15.18
CA GLY A 187 -7.60 14.47 -13.89
C GLY A 187 -6.42 13.66 -13.35
N GLY A 188 -6.65 12.87 -12.31
CA GLY A 188 -5.60 12.05 -11.72
C GLY A 188 -6.11 11.05 -10.69
N PHE A 189 -5.23 10.15 -10.27
CA PHE A 189 -5.44 9.25 -9.15
C PHE A 189 -5.08 9.94 -7.82
N MET A 190 -5.82 9.62 -6.76
CA MET A 190 -5.65 10.22 -5.43
C MET A 190 -4.76 9.36 -4.51
N ASN A 191 -4.88 8.05 -4.60
CA ASN A 191 -4.14 7.05 -3.82
C ASN A 191 -4.33 5.66 -4.45
N VAL A 192 -3.78 4.63 -3.78
CA VAL A 192 -4.04 3.22 -4.07
C VAL A 192 -4.57 2.55 -2.82
#